data_58396d4c730fadc9bfa9ac82d0053b77
#
_entry.id   58396d4c730fadc9bfa9ac82d0053b77
#
_cell.length_a   1.000
_cell.length_b   1.000
_cell.length_c   1.000
_cell.angle_alpha   90.00
_cell.angle_beta   90.00
_cell.angle_gamma   90.00
#
_symmetry.space_group_name_H-M   'P 1'
#
loop_
_entity.id
_entity.type
_entity.pdbx_description
1 polymer ?
#
loop_
_entity_poly.entity_id
_entity_poly.type
_entity_poly.pdbx_seq_one_letter_code
_entity_poly.pdbx_strand_id
1 'polypeptide(L)'
;MKKIVTLIFMLCMVLSFTACADKESKTPEITLQDIYDATNIPALLEKHDSVYVLYTENGEVYQEEYYSKEYCYTFFGGELYEMESDLAYLTTNHSCYYCYDNTYTQSIVLTPDGMVDMGSIFAEFSENTIFSEILLNDTITSITEKDGNIIVTSVSDPEEIEAIKAEGVTVGEEECVLDANTRELISVKSVFFNEAGEENEGAIYFTYDVEIPKGMEKLMEYAQQTENMRTITIISNPGTETEKTESVQVPKGVVAGLEADMSTDKAFTLYTDAACTQIFNEAPDVNSDVTVYIKWVE
;
A
#
# COMPACT_ATOMS: atom_id res chain seq x y z
N MET A 1 66.14 -31.88 -24.82
CA MET A 1 64.68 -31.80 -25.09
C MET A 1 63.83 -32.17 -23.88
N LYS A 2 64.13 -33.21 -23.08
CA LYS A 2 63.32 -33.57 -21.88
C LYS A 2 63.24 -32.50 -20.81
N LYS A 3 64.30 -31.71 -20.56
CA LYS A 3 64.34 -30.66 -19.54
C LYS A 3 63.48 -29.40 -19.87
N ILE A 4 63.35 -29.10 -21.17
CA ILE A 4 62.57 -27.96 -21.64
C ILE A 4 61.06 -28.25 -21.56
N VAL A 5 60.66 -29.50 -21.84
CA VAL A 5 59.25 -29.95 -21.73
C VAL A 5 58.77 -29.93 -20.27
N THR A 6 59.66 -30.31 -19.32
CA THR A 6 59.34 -30.29 -17.88
C THR A 6 59.18 -28.86 -17.36
N LEU A 7 60.01 -27.92 -17.87
CA LEU A 7 59.91 -26.50 -17.49
C LEU A 7 58.64 -25.84 -18.00
N ILE A 8 58.23 -26.17 -19.25
CA ILE A 8 56.96 -25.67 -19.81
C ILE A 8 55.77 -26.23 -19.05
N PHE A 9 55.80 -27.52 -18.65
CA PHE A 9 54.72 -28.13 -17.87
C PHE A 9 54.60 -27.53 -16.45
N MET A 10 55.73 -27.21 -15.79
CA MET A 10 55.73 -26.51 -14.51
C MET A 10 55.24 -25.08 -14.64
N LEU A 11 55.61 -24.38 -15.72
CA LEU A 11 55.14 -23.00 -15.96
C LEU A 11 53.64 -22.95 -16.27
N CYS A 12 53.10 -23.93 -17.00
CA CYS A 12 51.68 -24.07 -17.25
C CYS A 12 50.88 -24.45 -15.99
N MET A 13 51.43 -25.23 -15.08
CA MET A 13 50.81 -25.52 -13.76
C MET A 13 50.80 -24.29 -12.86
N VAL A 14 51.87 -23.50 -12.82
CA VAL A 14 51.93 -22.26 -12.02
C VAL A 14 50.95 -21.23 -12.58
N LEU A 15 50.80 -21.13 -13.92
CA LEU A 15 49.84 -20.23 -14.52
C LEU A 15 48.37 -20.71 -14.34
N SER A 16 48.11 -22.03 -14.19
CA SER A 16 46.78 -22.54 -13.88
C SER A 16 46.39 -22.36 -12.41
N PHE A 17 47.33 -22.25 -11.48
CA PHE A 17 47.05 -21.95 -10.09
C PHE A 17 46.92 -20.44 -9.81
N THR A 18 47.40 -19.56 -10.69
CA THR A 18 47.16 -18.11 -10.59
C THR A 18 45.88 -17.64 -11.29
N ALA A 19 45.17 -18.52 -12.03
CA ALA A 19 43.88 -18.22 -12.63
C ALA A 19 42.66 -18.60 -11.75
N CYS A 20 42.91 -19.28 -10.61
CA CYS A 20 41.99 -19.40 -9.49
C CYS A 20 42.45 -18.49 -8.35
N ALA A 21 42.77 -17.26 -8.61
CA ALA A 21 42.62 -16.24 -7.60
C ALA A 21 41.12 -16.14 -7.39
N ASP A 22 40.68 -16.63 -6.22
CA ASP A 22 39.38 -16.35 -5.70
C ASP A 22 39.08 -14.87 -6.04
N LYS A 23 38.11 -14.64 -6.92
CA LYS A 23 37.36 -13.41 -6.80
C LYS A 23 36.82 -13.52 -5.37
N GLU A 24 37.45 -12.81 -4.44
CA GLU A 24 36.80 -12.46 -3.21
C GLU A 24 35.42 -11.94 -3.68
N SER A 25 34.41 -12.74 -3.48
CA SER A 25 33.04 -12.32 -3.59
C SER A 25 32.94 -11.19 -2.58
N LYS A 26 33.10 -9.94 -3.05
CA LYS A 26 32.84 -8.81 -2.18
C LYS A 26 31.38 -8.97 -1.77
N THR A 27 31.16 -9.19 -0.50
CA THR A 27 29.82 -9.13 0.08
C THR A 27 29.17 -7.86 -0.45
N PRO A 28 27.99 -7.93 -1.03
CA PRO A 28 27.30 -6.73 -1.51
C PRO A 28 27.20 -5.73 -0.37
N GLU A 29 27.50 -4.48 -0.66
CA GLU A 29 27.30 -3.40 0.32
C GLU A 29 25.82 -2.99 0.19
N ILE A 30 25.01 -3.33 1.19
CA ILE A 30 23.59 -2.97 1.34
C ILE A 30 23.42 -2.36 2.73
N THR A 31 22.67 -1.29 2.78
CA THR A 31 22.27 -0.61 4.01
C THR A 31 20.75 -0.73 4.22
N LEU A 32 20.28 -0.47 5.42
CA LEU A 32 18.84 -0.36 5.68
C LEU A 32 18.20 0.78 4.88
N GLN A 33 18.95 1.85 4.60
CA GLN A 33 18.50 2.92 3.73
C GLN A 33 18.22 2.42 2.30
N ASP A 34 19.05 1.52 1.75
CA ASP A 34 18.83 0.93 0.43
C ASP A 34 17.54 0.09 0.40
N ILE A 35 17.23 -0.62 1.49
CA ILE A 35 16.00 -1.40 1.64
C ILE A 35 14.79 -0.47 1.76
N TYR A 36 14.87 0.56 2.58
CA TYR A 36 13.83 1.57 2.74
C TYR A 36 13.54 2.28 1.41
N ASP A 37 14.58 2.73 0.70
CA ASP A 37 14.44 3.41 -0.60
C ASP A 37 13.84 2.48 -1.67
N ALA A 38 14.07 1.16 -1.57
CA ALA A 38 13.50 0.16 -2.46
C ALA A 38 11.98 -0.01 -2.29
N THR A 39 11.36 0.62 -1.31
CA THR A 39 9.90 0.62 -1.08
C THR A 39 9.25 1.97 -1.40
N ASN A 40 10.00 2.93 -1.92
CA ASN A 40 9.50 4.25 -2.31
C ASN A 40 8.67 4.16 -3.60
N ILE A 41 7.36 4.27 -3.49
CA ILE A 41 6.41 4.10 -4.60
C ILE A 41 6.69 5.04 -5.78
N PRO A 42 6.90 6.37 -5.61
CA PRO A 42 7.25 7.25 -6.71
C PRO A 42 8.48 6.78 -7.49
N ALA A 43 9.55 6.42 -6.76
CA ALA A 43 10.80 5.98 -7.39
C ALA A 43 10.65 4.63 -8.13
N LEU A 44 9.80 3.74 -7.63
CA LEU A 44 9.45 2.49 -8.29
C LEU A 44 8.63 2.74 -9.57
N LEU A 45 7.64 3.63 -9.53
CA LEU A 45 6.79 4.00 -10.67
C LEU A 45 7.52 4.85 -11.73
N GLU A 46 8.73 5.34 -11.47
CA GLU A 46 9.63 5.87 -12.51
C GLU A 46 10.24 4.76 -13.38
N LYS A 47 10.39 3.55 -12.84
CA LYS A 47 11.04 2.39 -13.48
C LYS A 47 10.02 1.38 -14.02
N HIS A 48 8.86 1.25 -13.37
CA HIS A 48 7.84 0.26 -13.62
C HIS A 48 6.49 0.91 -13.95
N ASP A 49 5.68 0.21 -14.73
CA ASP A 49 4.31 0.64 -15.01
C ASP A 49 3.38 0.42 -13.81
N SER A 50 3.71 -0.58 -12.99
CA SER A 50 2.96 -0.90 -11.76
C SER A 50 3.83 -1.59 -10.72
N VAL A 51 3.40 -1.47 -9.45
CA VAL A 51 3.94 -2.18 -8.29
C VAL A 51 2.79 -2.87 -7.58
N TYR A 52 2.91 -4.17 -7.34
CA TYR A 52 1.95 -4.95 -6.57
C TYR A 52 2.61 -5.52 -5.33
N VAL A 53 1.97 -5.31 -4.20
CA VAL A 53 2.44 -5.73 -2.88
C VAL A 53 1.42 -6.65 -2.26
N LEU A 54 1.87 -7.82 -1.84
CA LEU A 54 1.04 -8.85 -1.24
C LEU A 54 1.51 -9.10 0.19
N TYR A 55 0.59 -8.99 1.14
CA TYR A 55 0.84 -9.25 2.56
C TYR A 55 0.23 -10.58 2.96
N THR A 56 1.02 -11.41 3.60
CA THR A 56 0.55 -12.72 4.08
C THR A 56 0.90 -12.94 5.54
N GLU A 57 0.04 -13.66 6.25
CA GLU A 57 0.32 -14.23 7.57
C GLU A 57 0.13 -15.75 7.48
N ASN A 58 1.15 -16.50 7.89
CA ASN A 58 1.18 -17.97 7.80
C ASN A 58 0.85 -18.51 6.39
N GLY A 59 1.18 -17.73 5.35
CA GLY A 59 0.91 -18.05 3.95
C GLY A 59 -0.51 -17.70 3.46
N GLU A 60 -1.38 -17.17 4.31
CA GLU A 60 -2.70 -16.66 3.93
C GLU A 60 -2.63 -15.17 3.62
N VAL A 61 -3.24 -14.77 2.51
CA VAL A 61 -3.27 -13.36 2.06
C VAL A 61 -4.30 -12.61 2.88
N TYR A 62 -3.87 -11.49 3.48
CA TYR A 62 -4.77 -10.63 4.23
C TYR A 62 -4.85 -9.18 3.72
N GLN A 63 -3.83 -8.73 2.95
CA GLN A 63 -3.82 -7.41 2.33
C GLN A 63 -3.16 -7.48 0.97
N GLU A 64 -3.69 -6.73 0.04
CA GLU A 64 -3.11 -6.50 -1.28
C GLU A 64 -3.05 -5.00 -1.56
N GLU A 65 -1.98 -4.55 -2.20
CA GLU A 65 -1.84 -3.17 -2.67
C GLU A 65 -1.37 -3.18 -4.12
N TYR A 66 -1.92 -2.28 -4.91
CA TYR A 66 -1.50 -2.07 -6.30
C TYR A 66 -1.35 -0.57 -6.54
N TYR A 67 -0.21 -0.21 -7.08
CA TYR A 67 0.15 1.16 -7.39
C TYR A 67 0.47 1.30 -8.87
N SER A 68 -0.03 2.36 -9.48
CA SER A 68 0.34 2.84 -10.80
C SER A 68 0.32 4.36 -10.82
N LYS A 69 0.70 4.97 -11.94
CA LYS A 69 0.64 6.45 -12.09
C LYS A 69 -0.78 7.03 -12.04
N GLU A 70 -1.80 6.20 -12.16
CA GLU A 70 -3.19 6.63 -12.25
C GLU A 70 -4.07 6.07 -11.13
N TYR A 71 -3.62 5.00 -10.47
CA TYR A 71 -4.44 4.22 -9.53
C TYR A 71 -3.64 3.76 -8.32
N CYS A 72 -4.25 3.92 -7.15
CA CYS A 72 -3.85 3.23 -5.92
C CYS A 72 -5.01 2.33 -5.50
N TYR A 73 -4.74 1.05 -5.31
CA TYR A 73 -5.73 0.07 -4.85
C TYR A 73 -5.22 -0.63 -3.60
N THR A 74 -6.11 -0.82 -2.64
CA THR A 74 -5.83 -1.60 -1.42
C THR A 74 -7.01 -2.52 -1.14
N PHE A 75 -6.71 -3.77 -0.81
CA PHE A 75 -7.65 -4.77 -0.34
C PHE A 75 -7.28 -5.20 1.07
N PHE A 76 -8.26 -5.37 1.93
CA PHE A 76 -8.14 -5.91 3.27
C PHE A 76 -9.06 -7.11 3.43
N GLY A 77 -8.51 -8.26 3.80
CA GLY A 77 -9.27 -9.46 4.16
C GLY A 77 -9.95 -9.26 5.52
N GLY A 78 -11.27 -9.43 5.57
CA GLY A 78 -12.08 -9.13 6.75
C GLY A 78 -11.70 -9.95 7.99
N GLU A 79 -11.33 -11.20 7.80
CA GLU A 79 -11.05 -12.14 8.91
C GLU A 79 -9.89 -11.66 9.80
N LEU A 80 -8.77 -11.22 9.20
CA LEU A 80 -7.61 -10.77 9.99
C LEU A 80 -7.85 -9.41 10.67
N TYR A 81 -8.63 -8.54 10.04
CA TYR A 81 -8.95 -7.22 10.60
C TYR A 81 -10.20 -7.21 11.49
N GLU A 82 -10.71 -8.40 11.87
CA GLU A 82 -11.93 -8.55 12.68
C GLU A 82 -13.15 -7.82 12.09
N MET A 83 -13.18 -7.65 10.77
CA MET A 83 -14.30 -7.06 10.03
C MET A 83 -15.31 -8.16 9.63
N GLU A 84 -16.58 -7.78 9.49
CA GLU A 84 -17.63 -8.72 9.06
C GLU A 84 -17.48 -9.12 7.58
N SER A 85 -16.77 -8.33 6.78
CA SER A 85 -16.56 -8.54 5.33
C SER A 85 -15.26 -7.93 4.85
N ASP A 86 -14.78 -8.41 3.72
CA ASP A 86 -13.63 -7.85 3.02
C ASP A 86 -13.90 -6.41 2.58
N LEU A 87 -12.84 -5.62 2.54
CA LEU A 87 -12.87 -4.21 2.17
C LEU A 87 -11.85 -3.94 1.06
N ALA A 88 -12.28 -3.32 -0.01
CA ALA A 88 -11.42 -2.92 -1.11
C ALA A 88 -11.58 -1.44 -1.43
N TYR A 89 -10.48 -0.74 -1.62
CA TYR A 89 -10.43 0.67 -2.02
C TYR A 89 -9.73 0.83 -3.37
N LEU A 90 -10.21 1.79 -4.17
CA LEU A 90 -9.54 2.29 -5.37
C LEU A 90 -9.56 3.82 -5.34
N THR A 91 -8.39 4.43 -5.28
CA THR A 91 -8.22 5.87 -5.33
C THR A 91 -7.60 6.28 -6.66
N THR A 92 -8.15 7.30 -7.28
CA THR A 92 -7.66 7.95 -8.49
C THR A 92 -7.48 9.44 -8.20
N ASN A 93 -6.86 10.18 -9.12
CA ASN A 93 -6.77 11.64 -9.02
C ASN A 93 -8.12 12.38 -9.13
N HIS A 94 -9.22 11.66 -9.35
CA HIS A 94 -10.56 12.25 -9.52
C HIS A 94 -11.60 11.69 -8.56
N SER A 95 -11.40 10.50 -8.01
CA SER A 95 -12.42 9.80 -7.24
C SER A 95 -11.80 8.72 -6.35
N CYS A 96 -12.51 8.39 -5.28
CA CYS A 96 -12.23 7.21 -4.46
C CYS A 96 -13.47 6.34 -4.42
N TYR A 97 -13.29 5.07 -4.69
CA TYR A 97 -14.33 4.05 -4.63
C TYR A 97 -13.92 3.00 -3.60
N TYR A 98 -14.88 2.46 -2.90
CA TYR A 98 -14.66 1.28 -2.07
C TYR A 98 -15.79 0.26 -2.21
N CYS A 99 -15.49 -0.98 -1.89
CA CYS A 99 -16.44 -2.09 -1.84
C CYS A 99 -16.36 -2.73 -0.45
N TYR A 100 -17.46 -2.74 0.26
CA TYR A 100 -17.62 -3.45 1.52
C TYR A 100 -18.93 -4.24 1.47
N ASP A 101 -18.90 -5.52 1.82
CA ASP A 101 -20.06 -6.42 1.75
C ASP A 101 -20.81 -6.33 0.41
N ASN A 102 -20.07 -6.38 -0.71
CA ASN A 102 -20.59 -6.23 -2.07
C ASN A 102 -21.33 -4.90 -2.37
N THR A 103 -21.26 -3.93 -1.48
CA THR A 103 -21.78 -2.59 -1.68
C THR A 103 -20.67 -1.68 -2.21
N TYR A 104 -20.87 -1.16 -3.42
CA TYR A 104 -19.92 -0.23 -4.04
C TYR A 104 -20.29 1.21 -3.68
N THR A 105 -19.34 1.95 -3.17
CA THR A 105 -19.53 3.33 -2.73
C THR A 105 -18.47 4.23 -3.36
N GLN A 106 -18.89 5.39 -3.86
CA GLN A 106 -17.96 6.49 -4.18
C GLN A 106 -17.86 7.40 -2.95
N SER A 107 -16.67 7.53 -2.42
CA SER A 107 -16.41 8.45 -1.29
C SER A 107 -16.41 9.89 -1.76
N ILE A 108 -17.07 10.76 -1.01
CA ILE A 108 -17.12 12.21 -1.20
C ILE A 108 -16.73 12.82 0.13
N VAL A 109 -15.47 13.23 0.22
CA VAL A 109 -14.90 13.79 1.46
C VAL A 109 -15.19 15.28 1.52
N LEU A 110 -15.67 15.74 2.67
CA LEU A 110 -16.14 17.09 2.88
C LEU A 110 -15.42 17.76 4.05
N THR A 111 -15.13 19.03 3.87
CA THR A 111 -14.72 19.95 4.93
C THR A 111 -15.78 21.06 5.09
N PRO A 112 -15.75 21.86 6.15
CA PRO A 112 -16.57 23.07 6.26
C PRO A 112 -16.40 24.04 5.09
N ASP A 113 -15.25 23.96 4.41
CA ASP A 113 -14.88 24.81 3.27
C ASP A 113 -15.25 24.21 1.90
N GLY A 114 -15.82 23.01 1.84
CA GLY A 114 -16.29 22.33 0.64
C GLY A 114 -15.75 20.92 0.45
N MET A 115 -15.92 20.37 -0.76
CA MET A 115 -15.41 19.05 -1.11
C MET A 115 -13.88 19.06 -1.17
N VAL A 116 -13.29 17.98 -0.68
CA VAL A 116 -11.84 17.74 -0.78
C VAL A 116 -11.47 17.39 -2.23
N ASP A 117 -10.34 17.91 -2.68
CA ASP A 117 -9.77 17.54 -3.98
C ASP A 117 -9.17 16.12 -3.89
N MET A 118 -9.78 15.19 -4.61
CA MET A 118 -9.34 13.79 -4.64
C MET A 118 -7.92 13.63 -5.20
N GLY A 119 -7.45 14.57 -6.01
CA GLY A 119 -6.07 14.58 -6.49
C GLY A 119 -5.04 14.73 -5.36
N SER A 120 -5.35 15.46 -4.29
CA SER A 120 -4.48 15.59 -3.13
C SER A 120 -4.43 14.29 -2.32
N ILE A 121 -5.55 13.61 -2.16
CA ILE A 121 -5.61 12.29 -1.49
C ILE A 121 -4.84 11.25 -2.30
N PHE A 122 -5.04 11.22 -3.62
CA PHE A 122 -4.30 10.32 -4.51
C PHE A 122 -2.78 10.55 -4.39
N ALA A 123 -2.33 11.81 -4.40
CA ALA A 123 -0.91 12.15 -4.24
C ALA A 123 -0.36 11.63 -2.91
N GLU A 124 -1.09 11.77 -1.81
CA GLU A 124 -0.70 11.27 -0.50
C GLU A 124 -0.47 9.74 -0.53
N PHE A 125 -1.40 8.98 -1.10
CA PHE A 125 -1.24 7.51 -1.21
C PHE A 125 -0.16 7.11 -2.21
N SER A 126 -0.01 7.82 -3.33
CA SER A 126 0.98 7.50 -4.36
C SER A 126 2.40 7.91 -4.01
N GLU A 127 2.59 8.81 -3.04
CA GLU A 127 3.91 9.27 -2.59
C GLU A 127 4.45 8.48 -1.39
N ASN A 128 3.72 7.48 -0.91
CA ASN A 128 4.10 6.71 0.25
C ASN A 128 5.34 5.82 0.00
N THR A 129 6.01 5.53 1.09
CA THR A 129 6.97 4.43 1.24
C THR A 129 6.26 3.31 1.99
N ILE A 130 6.35 2.07 1.50
CA ILE A 130 5.65 0.93 2.11
C ILE A 130 6.15 0.65 3.52
N PHE A 131 7.47 0.82 3.74
CA PHE A 131 8.03 0.68 5.06
C PHE A 131 8.10 2.00 5.81
N SER A 132 7.89 1.92 7.11
CA SER A 132 8.15 3.02 8.04
C SER A 132 9.65 3.30 8.17
N GLU A 133 10.01 4.54 8.49
CA GLU A 133 11.40 4.92 8.84
C GLU A 133 11.94 4.16 10.08
N ILE A 134 11.10 3.49 10.84
CA ILE A 134 11.47 2.64 11.98
C ILE A 134 12.47 1.57 11.55
N LEU A 135 12.32 0.98 10.35
CA LEU A 135 13.27 0.04 9.77
C LEU A 135 14.72 0.54 9.81
N LEU A 136 14.94 1.85 9.72
CA LEU A 136 16.29 2.43 9.72
C LEU A 136 17.01 2.32 11.06
N ASN A 137 16.32 1.95 12.14
CA ASN A 137 16.87 1.74 13.47
C ASN A 137 17.32 0.29 13.70
N ASP A 138 16.93 -0.63 12.81
CA ASP A 138 17.29 -2.04 12.91
C ASP A 138 18.81 -2.28 12.78
N THR A 139 19.23 -3.48 13.10
CA THR A 139 20.62 -3.88 12.97
C THR A 139 20.76 -5.02 11.97
N ILE A 140 21.50 -4.79 10.89
CA ILE A 140 21.87 -5.86 9.94
C ILE A 140 22.81 -6.85 10.62
N THR A 141 22.42 -8.12 10.65
CA THR A 141 23.21 -9.22 11.23
C THR A 141 23.96 -10.02 10.17
N SER A 142 23.42 -10.12 8.96
CA SER A 142 24.09 -10.78 7.84
C SER A 142 23.69 -10.24 6.48
N ILE A 143 24.60 -10.33 5.50
CA ILE A 143 24.34 -10.10 4.08
C ILE A 143 24.96 -11.25 3.31
N THR A 144 24.17 -11.95 2.51
CA THR A 144 24.62 -13.07 1.67
C THR A 144 24.10 -12.91 0.25
N GLU A 145 24.86 -13.40 -0.75
CA GLU A 145 24.39 -13.50 -2.13
C GLU A 145 24.19 -14.96 -2.48
N LYS A 146 22.99 -15.31 -2.93
CA LYS A 146 22.62 -16.68 -3.29
C LYS A 146 21.61 -16.68 -4.43
N ASP A 147 21.87 -17.51 -5.43
CA ASP A 147 20.96 -17.75 -6.57
C ASP A 147 20.51 -16.47 -7.30
N GLY A 148 21.37 -15.46 -7.37
CA GLY A 148 21.09 -14.17 -8.00
C GLY A 148 20.32 -13.18 -7.12
N ASN A 149 20.14 -13.51 -5.84
CA ASN A 149 19.50 -12.65 -4.85
C ASN A 149 20.50 -12.23 -3.78
N ILE A 150 20.28 -11.04 -3.22
CA ILE A 150 20.93 -10.58 -1.99
C ILE A 150 19.95 -10.80 -0.85
N ILE A 151 20.37 -11.54 0.15
CA ILE A 151 19.59 -11.83 1.35
C ILE A 151 20.22 -11.02 2.49
N VAL A 152 19.43 -10.14 3.07
CA VAL A 152 19.80 -9.32 4.22
C VAL A 152 19.01 -9.79 5.42
N THR A 153 19.69 -10.17 6.50
CA THR A 153 19.04 -10.49 7.76
C THR A 153 19.25 -9.33 8.72
N SER A 154 18.20 -8.89 9.38
CA SER A 154 18.23 -7.84 10.39
C SER A 154 17.49 -8.27 11.66
N VAL A 155 17.71 -7.53 12.72
CA VAL A 155 16.98 -7.64 13.98
C VAL A 155 16.46 -6.26 14.34
N SER A 156 15.25 -6.21 14.82
CA SER A 156 14.58 -4.97 15.18
C SER A 156 15.28 -4.26 16.34
N ASP A 157 15.13 -2.95 16.39
CA ASP A 157 15.67 -2.12 17.47
C ASP A 157 15.13 -2.60 18.84
N PRO A 158 15.98 -2.65 19.90
CA PRO A 158 15.56 -3.08 21.23
C PRO A 158 14.38 -2.27 21.83
N GLU A 159 14.25 -0.98 21.51
CA GLU A 159 13.14 -0.15 22.00
C GLU A 159 11.84 -0.55 21.32
N GLU A 160 11.87 -0.87 20.02
CA GLU A 160 10.74 -1.39 19.28
C GLU A 160 10.31 -2.76 19.78
N ILE A 161 11.27 -3.68 20.01
CA ILE A 161 11.01 -5.00 20.59
C ILE A 161 10.29 -4.86 21.95
N GLU A 162 10.69 -3.94 22.81
CA GLU A 162 10.02 -3.74 24.10
C GLU A 162 8.60 -3.18 23.97
N ALA A 163 8.34 -2.31 22.97
CA ALA A 163 7.01 -1.81 22.67
C ALA A 163 6.07 -2.94 22.19
N ILE A 164 6.55 -3.76 21.26
CA ILE A 164 5.80 -4.90 20.69
C ILE A 164 5.56 -5.97 21.76
N LYS A 165 6.54 -6.24 22.63
CA LYS A 165 6.38 -7.17 23.76
C LYS A 165 5.31 -6.72 24.76
N ALA A 166 5.10 -5.41 24.91
CA ALA A 166 4.04 -4.88 25.75
C ALA A 166 2.63 -5.24 25.21
N GLU A 167 2.55 -5.55 23.91
CA GLU A 167 1.35 -6.03 23.23
C GLU A 167 1.27 -7.58 23.17
N GLY A 168 2.20 -8.28 23.84
CA GLY A 168 2.21 -9.75 23.91
C GLY A 168 2.89 -10.45 22.73
N VAL A 169 3.56 -9.71 21.84
CA VAL A 169 4.26 -10.25 20.67
C VAL A 169 5.77 -10.20 20.87
N THR A 170 6.50 -11.20 20.38
CA THR A 170 7.96 -11.21 20.31
C THR A 170 8.40 -11.35 18.86
N VAL A 171 9.15 -10.39 18.36
CA VAL A 171 9.72 -10.40 17.00
C VAL A 171 11.05 -11.15 16.99
N GLY A 172 11.25 -11.97 15.96
CA GLY A 172 12.52 -12.64 15.67
C GLY A 172 13.41 -11.86 14.69
N GLU A 173 14.13 -12.61 13.84
CA GLU A 173 14.90 -12.02 12.76
C GLU A 173 13.99 -11.70 11.56
N GLU A 174 14.34 -10.63 10.83
CA GLU A 174 13.75 -10.28 9.56
C GLU A 174 14.67 -10.66 8.41
N GLU A 175 14.10 -11.13 7.32
CA GLU A 175 14.81 -11.48 6.08
C GLU A 175 14.29 -10.65 4.92
N CYS A 176 15.12 -9.75 4.38
CA CYS A 176 14.84 -9.00 3.16
C CYS A 176 15.56 -9.64 1.98
N VAL A 177 14.85 -9.90 0.89
CA VAL A 177 15.39 -10.48 -0.34
C VAL A 177 15.31 -9.45 -1.46
N LEU A 178 16.48 -9.11 -2.06
CA LEU A 178 16.57 -8.21 -3.21
C LEU A 178 17.16 -8.95 -4.42
N ASP A 179 16.76 -8.57 -5.62
CA ASP A 179 17.44 -9.02 -6.84
C ASP A 179 18.87 -8.45 -6.87
N ALA A 180 19.87 -9.30 -7.14
CA ALA A 180 21.27 -8.90 -7.09
C ALA A 180 21.68 -7.93 -8.21
N ASN A 181 20.94 -7.87 -9.32
CA ASN A 181 21.23 -7.03 -10.47
C ASN A 181 20.51 -5.69 -10.42
N THR A 182 19.18 -5.73 -10.12
CA THR A 182 18.33 -4.53 -10.14
C THR A 182 18.27 -3.83 -8.78
N ARG A 183 18.59 -4.54 -7.69
CA ARG A 183 18.42 -4.10 -6.29
C ARG A 183 16.97 -3.89 -5.88
N GLU A 184 16.04 -4.41 -6.66
CA GLU A 184 14.61 -4.36 -6.35
C GLU A 184 14.27 -5.35 -5.25
N LEU A 185 13.40 -4.95 -4.35
CA LEU A 185 12.95 -5.79 -3.26
C LEU A 185 11.99 -6.86 -3.79
N ILE A 186 12.24 -8.12 -3.46
CA ILE A 186 11.42 -9.26 -3.84
C ILE A 186 10.48 -9.63 -2.70
N SER A 187 11.01 -9.70 -1.47
CA SER A 187 10.21 -10.04 -0.29
C SER A 187 10.87 -9.57 1.00
N VAL A 188 10.02 -9.38 2.00
CA VAL A 188 10.42 -9.26 3.41
C VAL A 188 9.65 -10.30 4.18
N LYS A 189 10.33 -10.99 5.08
CA LYS A 189 9.74 -11.99 5.98
C LYS A 189 10.16 -11.72 7.40
N SER A 190 9.22 -11.84 8.31
CA SER A 190 9.45 -11.76 9.73
C SER A 190 8.81 -12.94 10.45
N VAL A 191 9.49 -13.46 11.47
CA VAL A 191 8.94 -14.47 12.36
C VAL A 191 8.61 -13.79 13.68
N PHE A 192 7.40 -13.99 14.15
CA PHE A 192 6.95 -13.46 15.43
C PHE A 192 6.24 -14.53 16.25
N PHE A 193 6.20 -14.32 17.57
CA PHE A 193 5.59 -15.26 18.51
C PHE A 193 4.48 -14.53 19.27
N ASN A 194 3.30 -15.14 19.29
CA ASN A 194 2.16 -14.61 20.06
C ASN A 194 2.30 -14.86 21.57
N GLU A 195 1.37 -14.37 22.37
CA GLU A 195 1.35 -14.55 23.84
C GLU A 195 1.41 -16.03 24.27
N ALA A 196 0.89 -16.94 23.45
CA ALA A 196 0.94 -18.37 23.72
C ALA A 196 2.30 -19.00 23.37
N GLY A 197 3.21 -18.23 22.74
CA GLY A 197 4.51 -18.70 22.24
C GLY A 197 4.40 -19.47 20.94
N GLU A 198 3.31 -19.35 20.21
CA GLU A 198 3.13 -19.94 18.89
C GLU A 198 3.84 -19.09 17.84
N GLU A 199 4.61 -19.72 16.97
CA GLU A 199 5.34 -19.10 15.88
C GLU A 199 4.39 -18.76 14.73
N ASN A 200 4.47 -17.51 14.25
CA ASN A 200 3.79 -17.03 13.07
C ASN A 200 4.80 -16.43 12.10
N GLU A 201 4.55 -16.56 10.81
CA GLU A 201 5.35 -15.95 9.74
C GLU A 201 4.51 -14.86 9.06
N GLY A 202 5.00 -13.60 9.13
CA GLY A 202 4.54 -12.52 8.28
C GLY A 202 5.42 -12.41 7.03
N ALA A 203 4.82 -12.19 5.87
CA ALA A 203 5.61 -11.93 4.67
C ALA A 203 4.95 -10.88 3.77
N ILE A 204 5.81 -10.04 3.16
CA ILE A 204 5.44 -9.04 2.16
C ILE A 204 6.17 -9.40 0.87
N TYR A 205 5.45 -9.50 -0.23
CA TYR A 205 6.00 -9.82 -1.54
C TYR A 205 5.78 -8.67 -2.51
N PHE A 206 6.80 -8.37 -3.30
CA PHE A 206 6.77 -7.31 -4.31
C PHE A 206 6.80 -7.93 -5.70
N THR A 207 5.95 -7.44 -6.58
CA THR A 207 5.92 -7.82 -7.99
C THR A 207 5.72 -6.56 -8.84
N TYR A 208 6.46 -6.48 -9.93
CA TYR A 208 6.52 -5.31 -10.78
C TYR A 208 5.92 -5.60 -12.15
N ASP A 209 5.39 -4.57 -12.81
CA ASP A 209 4.82 -4.63 -14.17
C ASP A 209 3.72 -5.70 -14.31
N VAL A 210 2.84 -5.76 -13.34
CA VAL A 210 1.74 -6.73 -13.29
C VAL A 210 0.47 -6.19 -13.91
N GLU A 211 -0.39 -7.11 -14.37
CA GLU A 211 -1.77 -6.78 -14.76
C GLU A 211 -2.62 -6.38 -13.54
N ILE A 212 -3.70 -5.65 -13.80
CA ILE A 212 -4.64 -5.20 -12.76
C ILE A 212 -5.19 -6.40 -11.97
N PRO A 213 -5.12 -6.37 -10.63
CA PRO A 213 -5.69 -7.41 -9.78
C PRO A 213 -7.19 -7.60 -10.01
N LYS A 214 -7.67 -8.86 -9.96
CA LYS A 214 -9.09 -9.16 -10.19
C LYS A 214 -10.04 -8.39 -9.28
N GLY A 215 -9.68 -8.20 -8.00
CA GLY A 215 -10.48 -7.45 -7.04
C GLY A 215 -10.68 -5.98 -7.43
N MET A 216 -9.74 -5.43 -8.19
CA MET A 216 -9.77 -4.06 -8.66
C MET A 216 -10.65 -3.85 -9.91
N GLU A 217 -10.87 -4.89 -10.74
CA GLU A 217 -11.53 -4.76 -12.05
C GLU A 217 -12.88 -4.03 -11.98
N LYS A 218 -13.71 -4.38 -11.00
CA LYS A 218 -15.04 -3.78 -10.86
C LYS A 218 -15.02 -2.33 -10.37
N LEU A 219 -14.10 -2.00 -9.47
CA LEU A 219 -13.89 -0.62 -9.02
C LEU A 219 -13.36 0.24 -10.16
N MET A 220 -12.47 -0.32 -10.99
CA MET A 220 -11.96 0.31 -12.21
C MET A 220 -13.06 0.59 -13.23
N GLU A 221 -14.00 -0.37 -13.43
CA GLU A 221 -15.15 -0.18 -14.31
C GLU A 221 -15.97 1.06 -13.88
N TYR A 222 -16.19 1.24 -12.58
CA TYR A 222 -16.87 2.44 -12.06
C TYR A 222 -16.01 3.71 -12.19
N ALA A 223 -14.73 3.65 -11.87
CA ALA A 223 -13.84 4.81 -11.96
C ALA A 223 -13.68 5.34 -13.40
N GLN A 224 -13.76 4.46 -14.40
CA GLN A 224 -13.66 4.81 -15.81
C GLN A 224 -15.01 5.14 -16.47
N GLN A 225 -16.13 4.95 -15.76
CA GLN A 225 -17.45 5.20 -16.31
C GLN A 225 -17.68 6.70 -16.51
N THR A 226 -18.06 7.09 -17.71
CA THR A 226 -18.41 8.47 -18.08
C THR A 226 -19.87 8.62 -18.48
N GLU A 227 -20.56 7.51 -18.66
CA GLU A 227 -21.99 7.42 -19.01
C GLU A 227 -22.76 6.83 -17.83
N ASN A 228 -24.11 6.92 -17.86
CA ASN A 228 -24.96 6.45 -16.76
C ASN A 228 -24.62 7.04 -15.39
N MET A 229 -24.25 8.30 -15.38
CA MET A 229 -24.00 9.05 -14.15
C MET A 229 -25.29 9.63 -13.57
N ARG A 230 -25.29 9.90 -12.30
CA ARG A 230 -26.28 10.72 -11.59
C ARG A 230 -25.58 11.85 -10.85
N THR A 231 -26.32 12.92 -10.57
CA THR A 231 -25.78 14.09 -9.88
C THR A 231 -26.14 14.06 -8.40
N ILE A 232 -25.13 14.18 -7.55
CA ILE A 232 -25.33 14.48 -6.13
C ILE A 232 -25.07 15.98 -5.94
N THR A 233 -26.08 16.71 -5.53
CA THR A 233 -25.95 18.13 -5.17
C THR A 233 -25.90 18.25 -3.66
N ILE A 234 -24.85 18.88 -3.16
CA ILE A 234 -24.58 19.06 -1.73
C ILE A 234 -24.72 20.53 -1.41
N ILE A 235 -25.61 20.87 -0.50
CA ILE A 235 -25.82 22.26 -0.03
C ILE A 235 -25.41 22.32 1.44
N SER A 236 -24.26 22.93 1.68
CA SER A 236 -23.71 23.11 3.02
C SER A 236 -24.24 24.38 3.67
N ASN A 237 -24.63 24.29 4.95
CA ASN A 237 -25.12 25.40 5.77
C ASN A 237 -26.25 26.22 5.10
N PRO A 238 -27.33 25.58 4.62
CA PRO A 238 -28.36 26.24 3.84
C PRO A 238 -28.98 27.41 4.58
N GLY A 239 -29.22 28.51 3.86
CA GLY A 239 -29.84 29.73 4.38
C GLY A 239 -28.93 30.61 5.27
N THR A 240 -27.61 30.31 5.31
CA THR A 240 -26.63 31.13 6.04
C THR A 240 -25.69 31.86 5.10
N GLU A 241 -24.89 32.80 5.64
CA GLU A 241 -23.86 33.50 4.87
C GLU A 241 -22.72 32.59 4.38
N THR A 242 -22.61 31.40 4.95
CA THR A 242 -21.62 30.38 4.60
C THR A 242 -22.20 29.26 3.77
N GLU A 243 -23.39 29.45 3.17
CA GLU A 243 -24.00 28.48 2.28
C GLU A 243 -23.10 28.22 1.07
N LYS A 244 -22.85 26.93 0.80
CA LYS A 244 -22.16 26.47 -0.39
C LYS A 244 -22.99 25.43 -1.11
N THR A 245 -22.98 25.47 -2.43
CA THR A 245 -23.57 24.45 -3.29
C THR A 245 -22.51 23.85 -4.19
N GLU A 246 -22.33 22.56 -4.09
CA GLU A 246 -21.40 21.78 -4.89
C GLU A 246 -22.11 20.57 -5.51
N SER A 247 -21.57 20.02 -6.58
CA SER A 247 -22.15 18.86 -7.24
C SER A 247 -21.08 17.91 -7.72
N VAL A 248 -21.32 16.62 -7.57
CA VAL A 248 -20.45 15.55 -8.02
C VAL A 248 -21.23 14.55 -8.86
N GLN A 249 -20.56 13.97 -9.84
CA GLN A 249 -21.10 12.88 -10.65
C GLN A 249 -20.76 11.54 -10.01
N VAL A 250 -21.76 10.69 -9.81
CA VAL A 250 -21.61 9.35 -9.23
C VAL A 250 -22.21 8.33 -10.22
N PRO A 251 -21.55 7.21 -10.50
CA PRO A 251 -22.12 6.17 -11.34
C PRO A 251 -23.46 5.66 -10.78
N LYS A 252 -24.44 5.41 -11.65
CA LYS A 252 -25.68 4.77 -11.23
C LYS A 252 -25.41 3.36 -10.71
N GLY A 253 -26.10 2.98 -9.66
CA GLY A 253 -25.87 1.71 -8.95
C GLY A 253 -24.79 1.81 -7.87
N VAL A 254 -24.06 2.92 -7.77
CA VAL A 254 -23.03 3.18 -6.74
C VAL A 254 -23.61 4.09 -5.66
N VAL A 255 -23.38 3.75 -4.40
CA VAL A 255 -23.74 4.59 -3.25
C VAL A 255 -22.83 5.84 -3.22
N ALA A 256 -23.39 6.99 -2.89
CA ALA A 256 -22.59 8.18 -2.58
C ALA A 256 -22.31 8.20 -1.06
N GLY A 257 -21.09 7.94 -0.66
CA GLY A 257 -20.62 8.05 0.72
C GLY A 257 -20.20 9.49 1.01
N LEU A 258 -20.90 10.18 1.89
CA LEU A 258 -20.55 11.51 2.34
C LEU A 258 -19.82 11.42 3.67
N GLU A 259 -18.57 11.82 3.71
CA GLU A 259 -17.68 11.65 4.85
C GLU A 259 -17.06 12.98 5.25
N ALA A 260 -16.89 13.22 6.55
CA ALA A 260 -16.12 14.37 7.02
C ALA A 260 -14.62 14.06 6.89
N ASP A 261 -13.84 15.01 6.43
CA ASP A 261 -12.39 14.90 6.42
C ASP A 261 -11.87 14.69 7.85
N MET A 262 -11.07 13.65 8.04
CA MET A 262 -10.50 13.28 9.35
C MET A 262 -9.57 14.36 9.94
N SER A 263 -9.06 15.28 9.12
CA SER A 263 -8.26 16.41 9.59
C SER A 263 -9.11 17.49 10.28
N THR A 264 -10.45 17.40 10.19
CA THR A 264 -11.36 18.33 10.85
C THR A 264 -11.95 17.68 12.11
N ASP A 265 -11.94 18.41 13.24
CA ASP A 265 -12.64 18.00 14.45
C ASP A 265 -14.18 18.20 14.36
N LYS A 266 -14.71 18.44 13.15
CA LYS A 266 -16.10 18.75 12.89
C LYS A 266 -16.84 17.57 12.26
N ALA A 267 -18.04 17.33 12.73
CA ALA A 267 -19.00 16.41 12.12
C ALA A 267 -20.11 17.20 11.40
N PHE A 268 -20.87 16.54 10.58
CA PHE A 268 -22.07 17.12 9.98
C PHE A 268 -23.28 16.18 10.11
N THR A 269 -24.46 16.75 9.98
CA THR A 269 -25.72 16.00 9.88
C THR A 269 -26.33 16.18 8.52
N LEU A 270 -26.82 15.10 7.92
CA LEU A 270 -27.48 15.08 6.61
C LEU A 270 -29.00 15.32 6.77
N TYR A 271 -29.55 16.16 5.86
CA TYR A 271 -30.99 16.46 5.80
C TYR A 271 -31.51 16.35 4.37
N THR A 272 -32.81 16.06 4.25
CA THR A 272 -33.53 15.99 2.95
C THR A 272 -34.18 17.31 2.56
N ASP A 273 -34.18 18.32 3.44
CA ASP A 273 -34.82 19.63 3.23
C ASP A 273 -33.90 20.80 3.59
N ALA A 274 -34.06 21.92 2.87
CA ALA A 274 -33.27 23.13 3.06
C ALA A 274 -33.44 23.78 4.46
N ALA A 275 -34.54 23.48 5.15
CA ALA A 275 -34.75 23.97 6.52
C ALA A 275 -34.00 23.13 7.56
N CYS A 276 -33.31 22.05 7.16
CA CYS A 276 -32.62 21.11 8.02
C CYS A 276 -33.50 20.58 9.17
N THR A 277 -34.72 20.19 8.83
CA THR A 277 -35.72 19.66 9.79
C THR A 277 -35.94 18.15 9.63
N GLN A 278 -35.66 17.59 8.46
CA GLN A 278 -35.83 16.18 8.14
C GLN A 278 -34.47 15.52 7.96
N ILE A 279 -34.05 14.77 8.97
CA ILE A 279 -32.78 14.02 8.91
C ILE A 279 -32.86 12.97 7.82
N PHE A 280 -31.78 12.81 7.10
CA PHE A 280 -31.61 11.81 6.06
C PHE A 280 -31.39 10.43 6.70
N ASN A 281 -32.42 9.60 6.76
CA ASN A 281 -32.41 8.32 7.46
C ASN A 281 -32.36 7.09 6.53
N GLU A 282 -32.51 7.29 5.22
CA GLU A 282 -32.55 6.20 4.24
C GLU A 282 -31.48 6.41 3.18
N ALA A 283 -30.85 5.32 2.72
CA ALA A 283 -29.94 5.39 1.58
C ALA A 283 -30.69 5.94 0.35
N PRO A 284 -30.16 6.97 -0.35
CA PRO A 284 -30.82 7.52 -1.52
C PRO A 284 -30.94 6.48 -2.62
N ASP A 285 -31.94 6.64 -3.50
CA ASP A 285 -32.00 5.86 -4.73
C ASP A 285 -30.71 6.03 -5.52
N VAL A 286 -29.96 4.93 -5.66
CA VAL A 286 -28.65 4.90 -6.34
C VAL A 286 -28.72 5.17 -7.85
N ASN A 287 -29.92 5.38 -8.40
CA ASN A 287 -30.14 5.60 -9.83
C ASN A 287 -30.64 7.00 -10.18
N SER A 288 -31.00 7.81 -9.18
CA SER A 288 -31.60 9.14 -9.39
C SER A 288 -30.69 10.25 -8.89
N ASP A 289 -30.82 11.43 -9.51
CA ASP A 289 -30.22 12.65 -8.97
C ASP A 289 -30.80 12.95 -7.59
N VAL A 290 -29.94 13.43 -6.69
CA VAL A 290 -30.36 13.76 -5.32
C VAL A 290 -29.73 15.07 -4.87
N THR A 291 -30.49 15.82 -4.08
CA THR A 291 -29.97 16.99 -3.34
C THR A 291 -29.97 16.63 -1.87
N VAL A 292 -28.82 16.81 -1.23
CA VAL A 292 -28.64 16.65 0.21
C VAL A 292 -28.26 17.99 0.83
N TYR A 293 -28.75 18.23 2.03
CA TYR A 293 -28.43 19.42 2.81
C TYR A 293 -27.60 18.99 4.01
N ILE A 294 -26.51 19.68 4.27
CA ILE A 294 -25.64 19.38 5.39
C ILE A 294 -25.51 20.58 6.34
N LYS A 295 -25.47 20.29 7.61
CA LYS A 295 -25.20 21.25 8.65
C LYS A 295 -24.01 20.76 9.48
N TRP A 296 -22.97 21.55 9.50
CA TRP A 296 -21.81 21.29 10.34
C TRP A 296 -22.12 21.55 11.80
N VAL A 297 -21.59 20.66 12.65
CA VAL A 297 -21.74 20.74 14.10
C VAL A 297 -20.41 21.24 14.67
N GLU A 298 -20.46 22.23 15.54
CA GLU A 298 -19.29 22.76 16.25
C GLU A 298 -18.79 21.80 17.33
#